data_3797b71150c20738f7a785ea6d983759
#
_entry.id   3797b71150c20738f7a785ea6d983759
#
_cell.length_a   1.000
_cell.length_b   1.000
_cell.length_c   1.000
_cell.angle_alpha   90.00
_cell.angle_beta   90.00
_cell.angle_gamma   90.00
#
_symmetry.space_group_name_H-M   'P 1'
#
loop_
_entity.id
_entity.type
_entity.pdbx_description
1 polymer ?
#
loop_
_entity_poly.entity_id
_entity_poly.type
_entity_poly.pdbx_seq_one_letter_code
_entity_poly.pdbx_strand_id
1 'polypeptide(L)'
;MVNKTMNFSLKGSALPSPERLRAGRSKAPSAASLSPVQFGDRLRTAFDFLPTLYCDTVSRGRGGKSLILILCISIFLATSISYSATQKFIDEVGREVSFPFPPQRVVSLAPNITEILFSLGLDEEIVGVSIHCNFPEKAKSRIRVGSYISLDFEKITSLKPDLIIATGAGNTRDMVDRLGKLGFQTYVIYPKNFGDILRSIAHIGQVVNRDKEARVIIEGMRKRSQRVIELTKGLPPPKVFVQIGDAPIVTVGKSSFAGDLIRLAGGENIAGKEKQVYPRFGMEEILKRSPEVIVISSMNPKRDYQKILQEWARWKTIPAVKNGRIHLIDSDLLDRPSPRIIDGLEELARVLHPERFKK
;
A
#
# COMPACT_ATOMS: atom_id res chain seq x y z
N MET A 1 9.05 -26.53 -4.27
CA MET A 1 7.70 -26.20 -3.75
C MET A 1 7.14 -25.05 -4.58
N VAL A 2 6.11 -25.34 -5.36
CA VAL A 2 5.56 -24.45 -6.39
C VAL A 2 4.80 -23.31 -5.74
N ASN A 3 5.26 -22.06 -5.97
CA ASN A 3 4.57 -20.84 -5.57
C ASN A 3 3.16 -20.78 -6.21
N LYS A 4 2.11 -21.00 -5.42
CA LYS A 4 0.76 -20.55 -5.75
C LYS A 4 0.69 -19.04 -5.51
N THR A 5 1.21 -18.27 -6.45
CA THR A 5 0.90 -16.83 -6.53
C THR A 5 -0.59 -16.65 -6.77
N MET A 6 -1.18 -15.66 -6.13
CA MET A 6 -2.57 -15.26 -6.33
C MET A 6 -2.84 -14.94 -7.79
N ASN A 7 -3.30 -15.93 -8.56
CA ASN A 7 -4.00 -15.67 -9.80
C ASN A 7 -5.48 -15.40 -9.42
N PHE A 8 -5.84 -14.12 -9.29
CA PHE A 8 -7.23 -13.71 -9.34
C PHE A 8 -7.70 -13.89 -10.80
N SER A 9 -8.00 -15.12 -11.19
CA SER A 9 -8.71 -15.39 -12.43
C SER A 9 -10.14 -14.88 -12.26
N LEU A 10 -10.41 -13.73 -12.82
CA LEU A 10 -11.78 -13.29 -13.12
C LEU A 10 -12.33 -14.27 -14.15
N LYS A 11 -13.09 -15.28 -13.70
CA LYS A 11 -14.02 -15.98 -14.60
C LYS A 11 -15.00 -14.94 -15.12
N GLY A 12 -14.92 -14.70 -16.43
CA GLY A 12 -15.74 -13.74 -17.11
C GLY A 12 -17.24 -14.04 -16.95
N SER A 13 -17.95 -13.07 -16.41
CA SER A 13 -19.32 -12.78 -16.79
C SER A 13 -19.23 -11.64 -17.80
N ALA A 14 -19.54 -11.96 -19.04
CA ALA A 14 -19.65 -11.00 -20.13
C ALA A 14 -20.60 -9.87 -19.71
N LEU A 15 -20.13 -8.64 -19.79
CA LEU A 15 -20.99 -7.46 -19.71
C LEU A 15 -21.96 -7.49 -20.89
N PRO A 16 -23.28 -7.29 -20.70
CA PRO A 16 -24.23 -7.16 -21.79
C PRO A 16 -23.96 -5.87 -22.57
N SER A 17 -24.06 -5.99 -23.90
CA SER A 17 -23.91 -4.90 -24.86
C SER A 17 -24.92 -3.75 -24.64
N PRO A 18 -24.60 -2.50 -25.05
CA PRO A 18 -25.37 -1.29 -24.73
C PRO A 18 -26.73 -1.14 -25.43
N GLU A 19 -27.22 -2.12 -26.15
CA GLU A 19 -28.42 -1.96 -27.04
C GLU A 19 -29.76 -2.36 -26.46
N ARG A 20 -29.90 -2.71 -25.17
CA ARG A 20 -31.19 -3.08 -24.58
C ARG A 20 -31.63 -2.23 -23.39
N LEU A 21 -31.48 -0.92 -23.47
CA LEU A 21 -32.05 0.03 -22.50
C LEU A 21 -32.88 1.12 -23.16
N ARG A 22 -33.86 0.70 -23.99
CA ARG A 22 -34.97 1.55 -24.40
C ARG A 22 -36.26 0.72 -24.34
N ALA A 23 -36.85 0.62 -23.17
CA ALA A 23 -38.31 0.50 -22.94
C ALA A 23 -38.51 0.24 -21.42
N GLY A 24 -39.10 1.18 -20.73
CA GLY A 24 -39.54 1.01 -19.35
C GLY A 24 -39.51 2.33 -18.54
N ARG A 25 -40.21 3.35 -19.03
CA ARG A 25 -40.60 4.47 -18.16
C ARG A 25 -41.68 3.99 -17.19
N SER A 26 -41.36 3.74 -15.95
CA SER A 26 -42.31 3.77 -14.86
C SER A 26 -41.94 4.93 -13.90
N LYS A 27 -42.97 5.67 -13.54
CA LYS A 27 -42.96 6.91 -12.78
C LYS A 27 -42.20 6.77 -11.46
N ALA A 28 -41.24 7.64 -11.23
CA ALA A 28 -40.63 7.87 -9.91
C ALA A 28 -41.70 8.49 -8.97
N PRO A 29 -41.78 8.03 -7.71
CA PRO A 29 -42.52 8.77 -6.71
C PRO A 29 -41.74 10.02 -6.30
N SER A 30 -42.48 11.12 -6.17
CA SER A 30 -42.05 12.45 -5.78
C SER A 30 -41.22 12.43 -4.50
N ALA A 31 -40.09 13.14 -4.53
CA ALA A 31 -39.30 13.44 -3.36
C ALA A 31 -40.12 14.21 -2.34
N ALA A 32 -40.55 13.56 -1.27
CA ALA A 32 -41.02 14.21 -0.08
C ALA A 32 -39.80 14.80 0.65
N SER A 33 -39.78 16.12 0.75
CA SER A 33 -38.84 16.92 1.50
C SER A 33 -38.90 16.53 2.98
N LEU A 34 -37.87 15.83 3.47
CA LEU A 34 -37.64 15.67 4.90
C LEU A 34 -36.97 16.96 5.41
N SER A 35 -37.69 17.74 6.16
CA SER A 35 -37.23 18.94 6.86
C SER A 35 -36.20 18.59 7.96
N PRO A 36 -35.22 19.47 8.26
CA PRO A 36 -34.16 19.22 9.25
C PRO A 36 -34.58 19.44 10.73
N VAL A 37 -35.78 19.09 11.08
CA VAL A 37 -36.32 19.40 12.43
C VAL A 37 -36.77 18.11 13.11
N GLN A 38 -35.82 17.28 13.56
CA GLN A 38 -36.10 16.26 14.60
C GLN A 38 -34.88 15.80 15.40
N PHE A 39 -33.74 16.45 15.27
CA PHE A 39 -32.57 16.13 16.12
C PHE A 39 -32.34 17.12 17.28
N GLY A 40 -33.04 18.24 17.29
CA GLY A 40 -32.93 19.27 18.33
C GLY A 40 -33.81 19.04 19.56
N ASP A 41 -34.91 18.33 19.42
CA ASP A 41 -35.92 18.26 20.50
C ASP A 41 -35.67 17.19 21.57
N ARG A 42 -34.86 16.17 21.28
CA ARG A 42 -34.49 15.18 22.30
C ARG A 42 -33.39 15.64 23.26
N LEU A 43 -32.62 16.66 22.90
CA LEU A 43 -31.62 17.25 23.78
C LEU A 43 -32.21 18.37 24.68
N ARG A 44 -33.30 19.00 24.27
CA ARG A 44 -33.97 20.03 25.11
C ARG A 44 -34.69 19.43 26.30
N THR A 45 -35.31 18.27 26.18
CA THR A 45 -36.00 17.60 27.31
C THR A 45 -35.07 17.07 28.39
N ALA A 46 -33.77 16.85 28.08
CA ALA A 46 -32.78 16.42 29.08
C ALA A 46 -32.23 17.62 29.90
N PHE A 47 -32.26 18.83 29.34
CA PHE A 47 -31.75 20.03 30.01
C PHE A 47 -32.81 20.73 30.89
N ASP A 48 -34.09 20.54 30.61
CA ASP A 48 -35.16 21.15 31.37
C ASP A 48 -35.46 20.44 32.72
N PHE A 49 -34.96 19.21 32.93
CA PHE A 49 -35.11 18.48 34.20
C PHE A 49 -34.01 18.75 35.23
N LEU A 50 -32.91 19.36 34.85
CA LEU A 50 -31.75 19.61 35.73
C LEU A 50 -31.94 20.78 36.73
N PRO A 51 -32.68 21.86 36.42
CA PRO A 51 -32.88 22.96 37.37
C PRO A 51 -33.78 22.63 38.54
N THR A 52 -34.79 21.74 38.39
CA THR A 52 -35.75 21.42 39.43
C THR A 52 -35.20 20.52 40.54
N LEU A 53 -34.27 19.59 40.19
CA LEU A 53 -33.58 18.77 41.19
C LEU A 53 -32.49 19.54 41.96
N TYR A 54 -32.01 20.68 41.42
CA TYR A 54 -30.97 21.48 42.04
C TYR A 54 -31.52 22.43 43.14
N CYS A 55 -32.80 22.82 43.08
CA CYS A 55 -33.37 23.78 44.02
C CYS A 55 -33.75 23.17 45.38
N ASP A 56 -34.13 21.89 45.44
CA ASP A 56 -34.62 21.27 46.67
C ASP A 56 -33.55 20.70 47.60
N THR A 57 -32.31 20.45 47.06
CA THR A 57 -31.23 19.86 47.87
C THR A 57 -30.26 20.87 48.46
N VAL A 58 -30.38 22.16 48.12
CA VAL A 58 -29.40 23.21 48.50
C VAL A 58 -29.73 23.84 49.87
N SER A 59 -30.89 23.54 50.49
CA SER A 59 -31.31 24.19 51.72
C SER A 59 -30.84 23.54 53.04
N ARG A 60 -30.10 22.43 53.00
CA ARG A 60 -29.62 21.80 54.24
C ARG A 60 -28.16 21.33 54.14
N GLY A 61 -27.24 22.10 54.65
CA GLY A 61 -25.92 21.67 55.09
C GLY A 61 -24.71 22.17 54.25
N ARG A 62 -23.83 22.92 54.89
CA ARG A 62 -22.58 23.50 54.32
C ARG A 62 -21.54 22.49 53.84
N GLY A 63 -21.70 21.16 54.04
CA GLY A 63 -20.77 20.13 53.62
C GLY A 63 -21.11 19.38 52.32
N GLY A 64 -22.38 19.46 51.86
CA GLY A 64 -22.86 18.67 50.71
C GLY A 64 -22.49 19.25 49.31
N LYS A 65 -22.22 20.55 49.26
CA LYS A 65 -22.01 21.25 47.96
C LYS A 65 -20.75 20.82 47.22
N SER A 66 -19.66 20.55 47.97
CA SER A 66 -18.41 20.08 47.39
C SER A 66 -18.49 18.63 46.88
N LEU A 67 -19.24 17.78 47.58
CA LEU A 67 -19.33 16.37 47.20
C LEU A 67 -20.14 16.16 45.90
N ILE A 68 -21.24 16.90 45.75
CA ILE A 68 -22.09 16.86 44.56
C ILE A 68 -21.38 17.45 43.35
N LEU A 69 -20.62 18.53 43.48
CA LEU A 69 -19.84 19.12 42.43
C LEU A 69 -18.71 18.16 41.95
N ILE A 70 -18.03 17.50 42.90
CA ILE A 70 -17.01 16.51 42.59
C ILE A 70 -17.62 15.28 41.90
N LEU A 71 -18.78 14.82 42.31
CA LEU A 71 -19.52 13.72 41.70
C LEU A 71 -19.99 14.07 40.28
N CYS A 72 -20.50 15.27 40.04
CA CYS A 72 -20.89 15.74 38.70
C CYS A 72 -19.67 15.91 37.78
N ILE A 73 -18.55 16.40 38.27
CA ILE A 73 -17.27 16.52 37.51
C ILE A 73 -16.71 15.15 37.22
N SER A 74 -16.76 14.19 38.15
CA SER A 74 -16.29 12.82 37.91
C SER A 74 -17.18 12.06 36.92
N ILE A 75 -18.49 12.28 36.92
CA ILE A 75 -19.42 11.71 35.92
C ILE A 75 -19.18 12.35 34.54
N PHE A 76 -18.88 13.65 34.47
CA PHE A 76 -18.57 14.33 33.20
C PHE A 76 -17.21 13.93 32.61
N LEU A 77 -16.21 13.64 33.46
CA LEU A 77 -14.93 13.08 33.03
C LEU A 77 -15.00 11.61 32.63
N ALA A 78 -15.95 10.84 33.17
CA ALA A 78 -16.09 9.40 32.87
C ALA A 78 -16.80 9.11 31.54
N THR A 79 -17.43 10.09 30.88
CA THR A 79 -18.25 9.87 29.67
C THR A 79 -17.53 10.15 28.34
N SER A 80 -16.21 10.38 28.35
CA SER A 80 -15.44 10.42 27.12
C SER A 80 -15.13 9.00 26.59
N ILE A 81 -16.15 8.13 26.50
CA ILE A 81 -16.06 6.92 25.69
C ILE A 81 -16.09 7.39 24.25
N SER A 82 -14.90 7.54 23.67
CA SER A 82 -14.74 7.79 22.23
C SER A 82 -15.29 6.55 21.49
N TYR A 83 -16.56 6.60 21.13
CA TYR A 83 -17.16 5.57 20.29
C TYR A 83 -16.58 5.73 18.89
N SER A 84 -15.55 4.96 18.58
CA SER A 84 -15.01 4.91 17.23
C SER A 84 -16.07 4.31 16.31
N ALA A 85 -16.63 5.15 15.43
CA ALA A 85 -17.62 4.70 14.47
C ALA A 85 -17.01 3.70 13.51
N THR A 86 -17.69 2.58 13.27
CA THR A 86 -17.26 1.61 12.25
C THR A 86 -17.49 2.20 10.85
N GLN A 87 -16.47 2.20 10.01
CA GLN A 87 -16.54 2.67 8.63
C GLN A 87 -16.23 1.53 7.65
N LYS A 88 -16.87 1.59 6.48
CA LYS A 88 -16.74 0.61 5.40
C LYS A 88 -15.86 1.16 4.29
N PHE A 89 -14.97 0.32 3.79
CA PHE A 89 -14.08 0.60 2.66
C PHE A 89 -14.10 -0.55 1.67
N ILE A 90 -13.82 -0.26 0.40
CA ILE A 90 -13.58 -1.30 -0.62
C ILE A 90 -12.07 -1.39 -0.84
N ASP A 91 -11.51 -2.58 -0.69
CA ASP A 91 -10.08 -2.80 -0.92
C ASP A 91 -9.75 -2.93 -2.42
N GLU A 92 -8.45 -2.98 -2.76
CA GLU A 92 -8.00 -3.01 -4.17
C GLU A 92 -8.24 -4.36 -4.88
N VAL A 93 -8.78 -5.35 -4.18
CA VAL A 93 -9.24 -6.62 -4.75
C VAL A 93 -10.77 -6.76 -4.74
N GLY A 94 -11.48 -5.65 -4.43
CA GLY A 94 -12.94 -5.52 -4.55
C GLY A 94 -13.73 -6.06 -3.34
N ARG A 95 -13.10 -6.25 -2.16
CA ARG A 95 -13.79 -6.72 -0.95
C ARG A 95 -14.21 -5.54 -0.08
N GLU A 96 -15.40 -5.64 0.51
CA GLU A 96 -15.82 -4.72 1.58
C GLU A 96 -15.09 -5.10 2.89
N VAL A 97 -14.46 -4.11 3.52
CA VAL A 97 -13.76 -4.23 4.80
C VAL A 97 -14.32 -3.18 5.75
N SER A 98 -14.68 -3.57 6.96
CA SER A 98 -15.37 -2.71 7.94
C SER A 98 -14.67 -2.78 9.30
N PHE A 99 -14.19 -1.65 9.82
CA PHE A 99 -13.40 -1.57 11.06
C PHE A 99 -13.63 -0.24 11.78
N PRO A 100 -13.26 -0.15 13.09
CA PRO A 100 -13.29 1.09 13.86
C PRO A 100 -12.45 2.19 13.20
N PHE A 101 -13.00 3.38 12.96
CA PHE A 101 -12.33 4.46 12.24
C PHE A 101 -12.16 5.71 13.10
N PRO A 102 -10.97 6.35 13.09
CA PRO A 102 -9.73 5.88 12.48
C PRO A 102 -9.11 4.69 13.25
N PRO A 103 -8.43 3.75 12.56
CA PRO A 103 -7.80 2.61 13.20
C PRO A 103 -6.67 3.06 14.13
N GLN A 104 -6.58 2.44 15.31
CA GLN A 104 -5.59 2.76 16.33
C GLN A 104 -4.50 1.70 16.48
N ARG A 105 -4.75 0.48 15.96
CA ARG A 105 -3.86 -0.67 16.08
C ARG A 105 -3.72 -1.36 14.73
N VAL A 106 -2.71 -0.95 13.97
CA VAL A 106 -2.50 -1.41 12.60
C VAL A 106 -1.38 -2.44 12.54
N VAL A 107 -1.63 -3.57 11.88
CA VAL A 107 -0.60 -4.56 11.52
C VAL A 107 -0.29 -4.46 10.04
N SER A 108 0.99 -4.30 9.70
CA SER A 108 1.49 -4.26 8.33
C SER A 108 2.13 -5.59 7.93
N LEU A 109 1.58 -6.27 6.92
CA LEU A 109 2.07 -7.59 6.48
C LEU A 109 3.15 -7.54 5.40
N ALA A 110 3.59 -6.35 4.97
CA ALA A 110 4.62 -6.22 3.95
C ALA A 110 5.46 -4.94 4.10
N PRO A 111 6.75 -4.93 3.65
CA PRO A 111 7.64 -3.79 3.78
C PRO A 111 7.12 -2.50 3.13
N ASN A 112 6.58 -2.59 1.92
CA ASN A 112 6.02 -1.44 1.20
C ASN A 112 4.86 -0.77 1.97
N ILE A 113 4.01 -1.57 2.62
CA ILE A 113 2.90 -1.08 3.46
C ILE A 113 3.47 -0.37 4.68
N THR A 114 4.46 -0.97 5.34
CA THR A 114 5.13 -0.37 6.50
C THR A 114 5.74 0.99 6.13
N GLU A 115 6.43 1.08 4.99
CA GLU A 115 7.02 2.32 4.50
C GLU A 115 5.95 3.40 4.21
N ILE A 116 4.79 3.03 3.63
CA ILE A 116 3.67 3.94 3.41
C ILE A 116 3.12 4.45 4.74
N LEU A 117 2.83 3.56 5.69
CA LEU A 117 2.26 3.92 6.99
C LEU A 117 3.17 4.88 7.76
N PHE A 118 4.48 4.61 7.84
CA PHE A 118 5.44 5.52 8.46
C PHE A 118 5.51 6.87 7.73
N SER A 119 5.47 6.87 6.39
CA SER A 119 5.45 8.12 5.61
C SER A 119 4.20 8.95 5.83
N LEU A 120 3.08 8.32 6.21
CA LEU A 120 1.82 8.96 6.60
C LEU A 120 1.81 9.40 8.08
N GLY A 121 2.86 9.14 8.85
CA GLY A 121 2.99 9.54 10.25
C GLY A 121 2.27 8.63 11.25
N LEU A 122 2.06 7.35 10.93
CA LEU A 122 1.42 6.37 11.82
C LEU A 122 2.44 5.63 12.71
N ASP A 123 3.35 6.34 13.35
CA ASP A 123 4.35 5.71 14.21
C ASP A 123 3.70 4.90 15.35
N GLU A 124 2.78 5.52 16.08
CA GLU A 124 2.20 4.94 17.31
C GLU A 124 1.19 3.82 17.00
N GLU A 125 0.45 3.96 15.90
CA GLU A 125 -0.61 3.03 15.52
C GLU A 125 -0.08 1.69 14.98
N ILE A 126 1.20 1.62 14.52
CA ILE A 126 1.79 0.40 13.99
C ILE A 126 2.20 -0.52 15.14
N VAL A 127 1.38 -1.53 15.42
CA VAL A 127 1.61 -2.50 16.52
C VAL A 127 2.37 -3.76 16.09
N GLY A 128 2.43 -4.05 14.77
CA GLY A 128 3.16 -5.21 14.26
C GLY A 128 3.50 -5.07 12.78
N VAL A 129 4.64 -5.65 12.39
CA VAL A 129 5.15 -5.59 11.01
C VAL A 129 5.72 -6.95 10.58
N SER A 130 5.83 -7.20 9.26
CA SER A 130 6.49 -8.42 8.78
C SER A 130 7.99 -8.42 9.11
N ILE A 131 8.61 -9.60 9.11
CA ILE A 131 10.04 -9.77 9.44
C ILE A 131 10.97 -9.04 8.47
N HIS A 132 10.48 -8.71 7.26
CA HIS A 132 11.25 -8.06 6.20
C HIS A 132 11.20 -6.52 6.24
N CYS A 133 10.46 -5.94 7.20
CA CYS A 133 10.34 -4.49 7.35
C CYS A 133 11.60 -3.92 8.01
N ASN A 134 12.44 -3.26 7.24
CA ASN A 134 13.73 -2.70 7.66
C ASN A 134 13.80 -1.18 7.55
N PHE A 135 12.79 -0.52 6.98
CA PHE A 135 12.73 0.91 6.80
C PHE A 135 11.35 1.49 7.19
N PRO A 136 11.32 2.69 7.82
CA PRO A 136 12.46 3.42 8.39
C PRO A 136 13.12 2.65 9.56
N GLU A 137 14.19 3.19 10.16
CA GLU A 137 14.91 2.52 11.25
C GLU A 137 13.96 2.09 12.39
N LYS A 138 12.98 2.94 12.72
CA LYS A 138 11.92 2.68 13.71
C LYS A 138 11.10 1.41 13.42
N ALA A 139 10.98 0.99 12.14
CA ALA A 139 10.29 -0.24 11.81
C ALA A 139 10.99 -1.49 12.37
N LYS A 140 12.32 -1.43 12.58
CA LYS A 140 13.10 -2.55 13.09
C LYS A 140 12.74 -2.91 14.54
N SER A 141 12.29 -1.95 15.34
CA SER A 141 11.88 -2.15 16.74
C SER A 141 10.44 -2.66 16.90
N ARG A 142 9.63 -2.70 15.82
CA ARG A 142 8.24 -3.17 15.89
C ARG A 142 8.15 -4.68 16.02
N ILE A 143 7.08 -5.18 16.64
CA ILE A 143 6.84 -6.60 16.83
C ILE A 143 6.74 -7.31 15.48
N ARG A 144 7.47 -8.42 15.31
CA ARG A 144 7.50 -9.21 14.07
C ARG A 144 6.38 -10.23 14.06
N VAL A 145 5.48 -10.16 13.06
CA VAL A 145 4.30 -11.03 12.92
C VAL A 145 4.46 -12.11 11.85
N GLY A 146 5.67 -12.48 11.53
CA GLY A 146 5.97 -13.48 10.49
C GLY A 146 6.33 -12.84 9.15
N SER A 147 6.49 -13.68 8.12
CA SER A 147 6.74 -13.25 6.74
C SER A 147 5.43 -13.18 5.95
N TYR A 148 5.47 -12.57 4.76
CA TYR A 148 4.30 -12.53 3.86
C TYR A 148 3.90 -13.91 3.29
N ILE A 149 4.72 -14.95 3.48
CA ILE A 149 4.40 -16.35 3.11
C ILE A 149 4.13 -17.24 4.32
N SER A 150 4.41 -16.78 5.55
CA SER A 150 4.20 -17.53 6.80
C SER A 150 3.95 -16.56 7.94
N LEU A 151 2.66 -16.36 8.27
CA LEU A 151 2.23 -15.46 9.34
C LEU A 151 2.22 -16.16 10.69
N ASP A 152 2.56 -15.44 11.74
CA ASP A 152 2.39 -15.83 13.13
C ASP A 152 1.01 -15.34 13.61
N PHE A 153 -0.01 -16.19 13.43
CA PHE A 153 -1.40 -15.85 13.75
C PHE A 153 -1.61 -15.63 15.25
N GLU A 154 -0.87 -16.35 16.11
CA GLU A 154 -0.97 -16.19 17.56
C GLU A 154 -0.47 -14.81 17.98
N LYS A 155 0.67 -14.40 17.44
CA LYS A 155 1.23 -13.07 17.69
C LYS A 155 0.33 -11.97 17.16
N ILE A 156 -0.24 -12.11 15.95
CA ILE A 156 -1.22 -11.17 15.41
C ILE A 156 -2.41 -11.06 16.37
N THR A 157 -2.93 -12.21 16.85
CA THR A 157 -4.06 -12.23 17.78
C THR A 157 -3.74 -11.53 19.10
N SER A 158 -2.54 -11.74 19.65
CA SER A 158 -2.11 -11.09 20.89
C SER A 158 -2.00 -9.57 20.77
N LEU A 159 -1.71 -9.06 19.56
CA LEU A 159 -1.63 -7.63 19.27
C LEU A 159 -3.00 -6.95 19.20
N LYS A 160 -4.08 -7.70 19.06
CA LYS A 160 -5.48 -7.21 18.96
C LYS A 160 -5.59 -6.05 17.94
N PRO A 161 -5.17 -6.23 16.68
CA PRO A 161 -5.28 -5.17 15.68
C PRO A 161 -6.75 -4.90 15.35
N ASP A 162 -7.08 -3.64 15.13
CA ASP A 162 -8.36 -3.21 14.57
C ASP A 162 -8.32 -3.18 13.03
N LEU A 163 -7.12 -3.09 12.45
CA LEU A 163 -6.89 -3.18 11.01
C LEU A 163 -5.59 -3.93 10.69
N ILE A 164 -5.66 -4.83 9.72
CA ILE A 164 -4.49 -5.46 9.10
C ILE A 164 -4.41 -4.97 7.64
N ILE A 165 -3.23 -4.55 7.18
CA ILE A 165 -3.02 -4.19 5.78
C ILE A 165 -2.11 -5.23 5.13
N ALA A 166 -2.57 -5.81 4.02
CA ALA A 166 -1.92 -6.87 3.27
C ALA A 166 -1.63 -6.47 1.82
N THR A 167 -0.75 -7.19 1.14
CA THR A 167 -0.47 -6.98 -0.29
C THR A 167 -0.85 -8.21 -1.11
N GLY A 168 -1.62 -8.01 -2.18
CA GLY A 168 -2.01 -9.07 -3.11
C GLY A 168 -0.83 -9.67 -3.91
N ALA A 169 0.33 -9.01 -3.93
CA ALA A 169 1.53 -9.52 -4.57
C ALA A 169 2.30 -10.55 -3.71
N GLY A 170 2.05 -10.62 -2.40
CA GLY A 170 2.81 -11.47 -1.47
C GLY A 170 1.95 -12.32 -0.54
N ASN A 171 0.91 -11.73 0.05
CA ASN A 171 0.02 -12.48 0.95
C ASN A 171 -0.97 -13.32 0.14
N THR A 172 -1.09 -14.61 0.49
CA THR A 172 -2.04 -15.49 -0.21
C THR A 172 -3.48 -15.21 0.22
N ARG A 173 -4.44 -15.52 -0.66
CA ARG A 173 -5.86 -15.44 -0.34
C ARG A 173 -6.21 -16.25 0.90
N ASP A 174 -5.67 -17.46 1.01
CA ASP A 174 -5.91 -18.36 2.14
C ASP A 174 -5.48 -17.74 3.50
N MET A 175 -4.36 -16.97 3.51
CA MET A 175 -3.94 -16.25 4.71
C MET A 175 -4.93 -15.15 5.10
N VAL A 176 -5.40 -14.38 4.11
CA VAL A 176 -6.38 -13.32 4.34
C VAL A 176 -7.72 -13.90 4.80
N ASP A 177 -8.17 -14.99 4.18
CA ASP A 177 -9.39 -15.68 4.58
C ASP A 177 -9.27 -16.27 6.01
N ARG A 178 -8.08 -16.77 6.38
CA ARG A 178 -7.81 -17.26 7.74
C ARG A 178 -7.83 -16.11 8.77
N LEU A 179 -7.26 -14.94 8.45
CA LEU A 179 -7.36 -13.76 9.31
C LEU A 179 -8.82 -13.35 9.49
N GLY A 180 -9.63 -13.38 8.43
CA GLY A 180 -11.07 -13.11 8.50
C GLY A 180 -11.83 -14.09 9.40
N LYS A 181 -11.51 -15.40 9.34
CA LYS A 181 -12.10 -16.43 10.25
C LYS A 181 -11.73 -16.20 11.71
N LEU A 182 -10.58 -15.56 11.98
CA LEU A 182 -10.17 -15.16 13.32
C LEU A 182 -10.79 -13.81 13.76
N GLY A 183 -11.66 -13.20 12.93
CA GLY A 183 -12.35 -11.95 13.23
C GLY A 183 -11.57 -10.68 12.85
N PHE A 184 -10.40 -10.78 12.22
CA PHE A 184 -9.59 -9.64 11.85
C PHE A 184 -9.99 -9.04 10.51
N GLN A 185 -10.10 -7.72 10.47
CA GLN A 185 -10.35 -6.96 9.25
C GLN A 185 -9.03 -6.77 8.49
N THR A 186 -9.01 -7.20 7.23
CA THR A 186 -7.80 -7.13 6.39
C THR A 186 -8.07 -6.38 5.11
N TYR A 187 -7.42 -5.22 4.94
CA TYR A 187 -7.44 -4.38 3.74
C TYR A 187 -6.29 -4.80 2.81
N VAL A 188 -6.57 -5.14 1.57
CA VAL A 188 -5.57 -5.61 0.61
C VAL A 188 -5.29 -4.55 -0.44
N ILE A 189 -4.00 -4.17 -0.63
CA ILE A 189 -3.53 -3.36 -1.76
C ILE A 189 -2.93 -4.25 -2.84
N TYR A 190 -3.02 -3.83 -4.11
CA TYR A 190 -2.49 -4.62 -5.24
C TYR A 190 -1.99 -3.74 -6.40
N PRO A 191 -0.97 -2.91 -6.20
CA PRO A 191 -0.43 -2.05 -7.26
C PRO A 191 0.30 -2.85 -8.33
N LYS A 192 0.02 -2.56 -9.61
CA LYS A 192 0.62 -3.22 -10.79
C LYS A 192 1.52 -2.30 -11.62
N ASN A 193 1.38 -0.99 -11.45
CA ASN A 193 2.14 0.04 -12.14
C ASN A 193 2.36 1.24 -11.22
N PHE A 194 3.12 2.23 -11.66
CA PHE A 194 3.41 3.43 -10.87
C PHE A 194 2.14 4.21 -10.48
N GLY A 195 1.17 4.32 -11.40
CA GLY A 195 -0.11 4.97 -11.10
C GLY A 195 -0.91 4.25 -10.01
N ASP A 196 -0.86 2.91 -9.99
CA ASP A 196 -1.49 2.10 -8.95
C ASP A 196 -0.79 2.31 -7.60
N ILE A 197 0.52 2.47 -7.57
CA ILE A 197 1.26 2.78 -6.33
C ILE A 197 0.76 4.09 -5.72
N LEU A 198 0.60 5.13 -6.54
CA LEU A 198 0.03 6.40 -6.08
C LEU A 198 -1.40 6.25 -5.56
N ARG A 199 -2.22 5.41 -6.22
CA ARG A 199 -3.58 5.10 -5.72
C ARG A 199 -3.56 4.34 -4.40
N SER A 200 -2.69 3.33 -4.27
CA SER A 200 -2.56 2.58 -3.00
C SER A 200 -2.16 3.50 -1.84
N ILE A 201 -1.25 4.48 -2.07
CA ILE A 201 -0.89 5.48 -1.07
C ILE A 201 -2.12 6.34 -0.69
N ALA A 202 -2.91 6.77 -1.70
CA ALA A 202 -4.13 7.53 -1.45
C ALA A 202 -5.16 6.71 -0.65
N HIS A 203 -5.41 5.45 -1.06
CA HIS A 203 -6.36 4.56 -0.39
C HIS A 203 -5.93 4.25 1.05
N ILE A 204 -4.64 3.95 1.29
CA ILE A 204 -4.14 3.76 2.66
C ILE A 204 -4.33 5.05 3.45
N GLY A 205 -4.02 6.24 2.88
CA GLY A 205 -4.27 7.53 3.52
C GLY A 205 -5.71 7.69 3.97
N GLN A 206 -6.69 7.36 3.11
CA GLN A 206 -8.12 7.38 3.45
C GLN A 206 -8.46 6.38 4.57
N VAL A 207 -7.98 5.15 4.45
CA VAL A 207 -8.23 4.05 5.40
C VAL A 207 -7.70 4.36 6.80
N VAL A 208 -6.62 5.13 6.91
CA VAL A 208 -5.99 5.49 8.18
C VAL A 208 -6.21 6.96 8.59
N ASN A 209 -7.11 7.68 7.91
CA ASN A 209 -7.41 9.10 8.17
C ASN A 209 -6.18 10.02 8.06
N ARG A 210 -5.40 9.85 6.98
CA ARG A 210 -4.20 10.65 6.64
C ARG A 210 -4.22 11.11 5.18
N ASP A 211 -5.39 11.59 4.70
CA ASP A 211 -5.58 12.02 3.30
C ASP A 211 -4.69 13.20 2.92
N LYS A 212 -4.43 14.12 3.85
CA LYS A 212 -3.61 15.31 3.58
C LYS A 212 -2.15 14.91 3.36
N GLU A 213 -1.64 14.06 4.23
CA GLU A 213 -0.27 13.53 4.17
C GLU A 213 -0.07 12.71 2.89
N ALA A 214 -1.04 11.84 2.56
CA ALA A 214 -1.02 11.06 1.34
C ALA A 214 -0.96 11.96 0.08
N ARG A 215 -1.74 13.04 0.03
CA ARG A 215 -1.69 13.99 -1.10
C ARG A 215 -0.32 14.62 -1.27
N VAL A 216 0.30 15.07 -0.17
CA VAL A 216 1.66 15.67 -0.21
C VAL A 216 2.68 14.68 -0.77
N ILE A 217 2.65 13.42 -0.30
CA ILE A 217 3.54 12.36 -0.79
C ILE A 217 3.32 12.12 -2.29
N ILE A 218 2.07 11.96 -2.71
CA ILE A 218 1.69 11.70 -4.10
C ILE A 218 2.12 12.84 -5.03
N GLU A 219 1.90 14.09 -4.64
CA GLU A 219 2.32 15.26 -5.42
C GLU A 219 3.84 15.31 -5.57
N GLY A 220 4.59 15.06 -4.50
CA GLY A 220 6.04 14.95 -4.53
C GLY A 220 6.52 13.87 -5.51
N MET A 221 5.93 12.68 -5.44
CA MET A 221 6.25 11.56 -6.34
C MET A 221 5.90 11.89 -7.80
N ARG A 222 4.74 12.50 -8.06
CA ARG A 222 4.35 12.94 -9.42
C ARG A 222 5.31 13.96 -9.99
N LYS A 223 5.66 14.97 -9.23
CA LYS A 223 6.61 16.00 -9.67
C LYS A 223 7.97 15.41 -10.03
N ARG A 224 8.48 14.50 -9.21
CA ARG A 224 9.76 13.82 -9.45
C ARG A 224 9.69 12.89 -10.66
N SER A 225 8.63 12.10 -10.80
CA SER A 225 8.46 11.23 -11.99
C SER A 225 8.32 12.02 -13.28
N GLN A 226 7.59 13.13 -13.25
CA GLN A 226 7.47 14.02 -14.40
C GLN A 226 8.83 14.60 -14.81
N ARG A 227 9.65 15.01 -13.85
CA ARG A 227 11.02 15.47 -14.12
C ARG A 227 11.86 14.38 -14.81
N VAL A 228 11.78 13.11 -14.38
CA VAL A 228 12.49 12.01 -15.05
C VAL A 228 12.02 11.87 -16.51
N ILE A 229 10.70 11.86 -16.72
CA ILE A 229 10.10 11.75 -18.07
C ILE A 229 10.59 12.89 -18.98
N GLU A 230 10.60 14.12 -18.48
CA GLU A 230 11.07 15.28 -19.27
C GLU A 230 12.57 15.19 -19.61
N LEU A 231 13.40 14.75 -18.66
CA LEU A 231 14.84 14.57 -18.88
C LEU A 231 15.17 13.49 -19.91
N THR A 232 14.34 12.45 -20.00
CA THR A 232 14.57 11.31 -20.90
C THR A 232 13.80 11.42 -22.22
N LYS A 233 12.92 12.42 -22.34
CA LYS A 233 12.09 12.64 -23.52
C LYS A 233 12.92 12.83 -24.80
N GLY A 234 12.54 12.07 -25.85
CA GLY A 234 13.18 12.14 -27.16
C GLY A 234 14.54 11.45 -27.25
N LEU A 235 15.03 10.84 -26.16
CA LEU A 235 16.23 10.02 -26.23
C LEU A 235 15.90 8.63 -26.80
N PRO A 236 16.85 7.97 -27.52
CA PRO A 236 16.68 6.59 -27.93
C PRO A 236 16.59 5.69 -26.69
N PRO A 237 15.54 4.85 -26.56
CA PRO A 237 15.37 4.01 -25.40
C PRO A 237 16.37 2.82 -25.46
N PRO A 238 17.31 2.70 -24.50
CA PRO A 238 18.17 1.54 -24.44
C PRO A 238 17.39 0.27 -24.09
N LYS A 239 17.81 -0.88 -24.65
CA LYS A 239 17.25 -2.20 -24.28
C LYS A 239 17.72 -2.60 -22.90
N VAL A 240 16.77 -2.74 -21.97
CA VAL A 240 17.03 -3.00 -20.55
C VAL A 240 16.62 -4.40 -20.14
N PHE A 241 17.52 -5.09 -19.44
CA PHE A 241 17.24 -6.32 -18.73
C PHE A 241 17.36 -6.10 -17.23
N VAL A 242 16.28 -6.35 -16.48
CA VAL A 242 16.31 -6.29 -15.01
C VAL A 242 16.30 -7.71 -14.46
N GLN A 243 17.34 -8.09 -13.73
CA GLN A 243 17.46 -9.38 -13.08
C GLN A 243 17.08 -9.29 -11.60
N ILE A 244 16.01 -10.00 -11.22
CA ILE A 244 15.51 -10.05 -9.84
C ILE A 244 15.74 -11.42 -9.17
N GLY A 245 16.09 -12.46 -9.94
CA GLY A 245 16.41 -13.82 -9.48
C GLY A 245 17.51 -14.45 -10.29
N ASP A 246 18.24 -15.44 -9.71
CA ASP A 246 19.46 -16.01 -10.29
C ASP A 246 19.28 -17.41 -10.88
N ALA A 247 18.63 -18.29 -10.14
CA ALA A 247 18.50 -19.70 -10.51
C ALA A 247 17.07 -20.21 -10.25
N PRO A 248 16.19 -20.15 -11.25
CA PRO A 248 16.36 -19.63 -12.60
C PRO A 248 16.48 -18.10 -12.66
N ILE A 249 17.05 -17.56 -13.75
CA ILE A 249 17.07 -16.12 -13.98
C ILE A 249 15.63 -15.63 -14.13
N VAL A 250 15.22 -14.72 -13.27
CA VAL A 250 13.88 -14.10 -13.27
C VAL A 250 14.02 -12.63 -13.61
N THR A 251 13.15 -12.15 -14.47
CA THR A 251 13.09 -10.74 -14.88
C THR A 251 11.70 -10.16 -14.68
N VAL A 252 11.51 -8.88 -15.01
CA VAL A 252 10.27 -8.14 -14.83
C VAL A 252 9.55 -7.96 -16.18
N GLY A 253 8.31 -8.42 -16.28
CA GLY A 253 7.47 -8.26 -17.46
C GLY A 253 6.78 -6.88 -17.50
N LYS A 254 6.15 -6.57 -18.64
CA LYS A 254 5.43 -5.30 -18.87
C LYS A 254 4.35 -5.01 -17.84
N SER A 255 3.68 -6.04 -17.33
CA SER A 255 2.56 -5.93 -16.41
C SER A 255 2.96 -5.82 -14.93
N SER A 256 4.26 -5.67 -14.65
CA SER A 256 4.78 -5.38 -13.31
C SER A 256 5.04 -3.88 -13.13
N PHE A 257 4.97 -3.38 -11.90
CA PHE A 257 5.33 -2.00 -11.60
C PHE A 257 6.81 -1.71 -11.94
N ALA A 258 7.72 -2.67 -11.74
CA ALA A 258 9.12 -2.53 -12.12
C ALA A 258 9.30 -2.42 -13.65
N GLY A 259 8.48 -3.16 -14.44
CA GLY A 259 8.42 -2.99 -15.88
C GLY A 259 7.93 -1.61 -16.31
N ASP A 260 7.00 -1.01 -15.56
CA ASP A 260 6.51 0.36 -15.80
C ASP A 260 7.60 1.40 -15.46
N LEU A 261 8.42 1.16 -14.41
CA LEU A 261 9.56 2.04 -14.09
C LEU A 261 10.58 2.09 -15.22
N ILE A 262 10.88 0.97 -15.89
CA ILE A 262 11.79 0.96 -17.05
C ILE A 262 11.27 1.90 -18.13
N ARG A 263 9.98 1.86 -18.43
CA ARG A 263 9.33 2.74 -19.41
C ARG A 263 9.38 4.22 -18.98
N LEU A 264 9.08 4.50 -17.71
CA LEU A 264 9.11 5.86 -17.16
C LEU A 264 10.54 6.45 -17.13
N ALA A 265 11.54 5.58 -16.96
CA ALA A 265 12.95 5.93 -17.00
C ALA A 265 13.49 6.09 -18.44
N GLY A 266 12.65 5.95 -19.48
CA GLY A 266 13.04 6.09 -20.88
C GLY A 266 13.73 4.85 -21.45
N GLY A 267 13.56 3.65 -20.87
CA GLY A 267 14.13 2.38 -21.36
C GLY A 267 13.13 1.48 -22.10
N GLU A 268 13.63 0.58 -22.92
CA GLU A 268 12.89 -0.51 -23.55
C GLU A 268 13.10 -1.81 -22.76
N ASN A 269 12.05 -2.32 -22.10
CA ASN A 269 12.13 -3.59 -21.39
C ASN A 269 12.21 -4.76 -22.38
N ILE A 270 13.32 -5.52 -22.40
CA ILE A 270 13.46 -6.68 -23.31
C ILE A 270 12.43 -7.79 -23.00
N ALA A 271 11.88 -7.85 -21.80
CA ALA A 271 10.78 -8.75 -21.43
C ALA A 271 9.38 -8.13 -21.65
N GLY A 272 9.29 -6.97 -22.33
CA GLY A 272 8.04 -6.23 -22.51
C GLY A 272 6.95 -6.94 -23.33
N LYS A 273 7.29 -7.99 -24.09
CA LYS A 273 6.33 -8.81 -24.86
C LYS A 273 5.84 -10.04 -24.10
N GLU A 274 6.40 -10.33 -22.93
CA GLU A 274 6.00 -11.47 -22.12
C GLU A 274 4.65 -11.26 -21.44
N LYS A 275 3.85 -12.34 -21.39
CA LYS A 275 2.55 -12.33 -20.72
C LYS A 275 2.68 -12.44 -19.20
N GLN A 276 3.73 -13.10 -18.73
CA GLN A 276 4.01 -13.28 -17.30
C GLN A 276 4.44 -11.95 -16.67
N VAL A 277 4.03 -11.74 -15.42
CA VAL A 277 4.48 -10.59 -14.61
C VAL A 277 5.97 -10.70 -14.30
N TYR A 278 6.43 -11.91 -14.01
CA TYR A 278 7.82 -12.24 -13.71
C TYR A 278 8.28 -13.44 -14.55
N PRO A 279 8.65 -13.21 -15.81
CA PRO A 279 9.08 -14.29 -16.70
C PRO A 279 10.46 -14.81 -16.31
N ARG A 280 10.71 -16.08 -16.67
CA ARG A 280 11.99 -16.75 -16.52
C ARG A 280 12.67 -16.80 -17.87
N PHE A 281 13.91 -16.33 -17.93
CA PHE A 281 14.70 -16.35 -19.15
C PHE A 281 15.86 -17.32 -19.04
N GLY A 282 16.10 -18.08 -20.12
CA GLY A 282 17.38 -18.73 -20.35
C GLY A 282 18.41 -17.74 -20.92
N MET A 283 19.70 -18.07 -20.81
CA MET A 283 20.76 -17.22 -21.34
C MET A 283 20.63 -17.03 -22.85
N GLU A 284 20.18 -18.04 -23.58
CA GLU A 284 19.92 -17.97 -25.03
C GLU A 284 18.95 -16.86 -25.41
N GLU A 285 17.85 -16.73 -24.65
CA GLU A 285 16.86 -15.67 -24.87
C GLU A 285 17.42 -14.28 -24.57
N ILE A 286 18.26 -14.16 -23.54
CA ILE A 286 18.93 -12.90 -23.21
C ILE A 286 19.91 -12.50 -24.31
N LEU A 287 20.71 -13.45 -24.80
CA LEU A 287 21.66 -13.26 -25.93
C LEU A 287 20.92 -12.78 -27.19
N LYS A 288 19.83 -13.43 -27.55
CA LYS A 288 18.98 -13.07 -28.71
C LYS A 288 18.41 -11.66 -28.59
N ARG A 289 17.95 -11.24 -27.41
CA ARG A 289 17.37 -9.91 -27.15
C ARG A 289 18.42 -8.81 -26.99
N SER A 290 19.67 -9.18 -26.77
CA SER A 290 20.86 -8.31 -26.79
C SER A 290 20.66 -7.04 -25.95
N PRO A 291 20.51 -7.11 -24.62
CA PRO A 291 20.33 -5.94 -23.77
C PRO A 291 21.53 -5.02 -23.81
N GLU A 292 21.27 -3.71 -23.82
CA GLU A 292 22.28 -2.64 -23.81
C GLU A 292 22.59 -2.17 -22.37
N VAL A 293 21.67 -2.45 -21.43
CA VAL A 293 21.84 -2.20 -20.00
C VAL A 293 21.30 -3.40 -19.22
N ILE A 294 22.07 -3.87 -18.25
CA ILE A 294 21.65 -4.87 -17.29
C ILE A 294 21.56 -4.20 -15.92
N VAL A 295 20.41 -4.32 -15.29
CA VAL A 295 20.19 -3.90 -13.90
C VAL A 295 19.98 -5.14 -13.05
N ILE A 296 20.76 -5.27 -11.98
CA ILE A 296 20.67 -6.37 -11.03
C ILE A 296 19.99 -5.82 -9.77
N SER A 297 18.86 -6.41 -9.42
CA SER A 297 18.10 -6.11 -8.20
C SER A 297 17.69 -7.44 -7.55
N SER A 298 17.80 -7.57 -6.25
CA SER A 298 17.38 -8.80 -5.57
C SER A 298 17.12 -8.57 -4.09
N MET A 299 15.98 -9.06 -3.63
CA MET A 299 15.62 -9.09 -2.22
C MET A 299 16.36 -10.18 -1.41
N ASN A 300 17.28 -10.93 -2.02
CA ASN A 300 18.07 -11.93 -1.31
C ASN A 300 19.28 -11.27 -0.61
N PRO A 301 19.31 -11.14 0.72
CA PRO A 301 20.40 -10.46 1.44
C PRO A 301 21.73 -11.25 1.40
N LYS A 302 21.69 -12.52 1.00
CA LYS A 302 22.88 -13.40 0.85
C LYS A 302 23.44 -13.38 -0.57
N ARG A 303 22.90 -12.54 -1.46
CA ARG A 303 23.34 -12.48 -2.85
C ARG A 303 24.74 -11.90 -2.97
N ASP A 304 25.66 -12.67 -3.53
CA ASP A 304 27.00 -12.20 -3.86
C ASP A 304 26.99 -11.49 -5.22
N TYR A 305 26.93 -10.17 -5.18
CA TYR A 305 26.91 -9.34 -6.38
C TYR A 305 28.21 -9.46 -7.20
N GLN A 306 29.36 -9.65 -6.55
CA GLN A 306 30.63 -9.83 -7.27
C GLN A 306 30.63 -11.11 -8.10
N LYS A 307 30.09 -12.19 -7.53
CA LYS A 307 29.92 -13.45 -8.24
C LYS A 307 29.00 -13.28 -9.46
N ILE A 308 27.89 -12.54 -9.30
CA ILE A 308 26.96 -12.30 -10.41
C ILE A 308 27.63 -11.49 -11.52
N LEU A 309 28.39 -10.44 -11.17
CA LEU A 309 29.15 -9.66 -12.15
C LEU A 309 30.16 -10.52 -12.89
N GLN A 310 30.86 -11.45 -12.21
CA GLN A 310 31.79 -12.40 -12.82
C GLN A 310 31.06 -13.39 -13.75
N GLU A 311 29.88 -13.83 -13.39
CA GLU A 311 29.05 -14.69 -14.24
C GLU A 311 28.64 -13.96 -15.53
N TRP A 312 28.21 -12.70 -15.43
CA TRP A 312 27.89 -11.88 -16.59
C TRP A 312 29.11 -11.58 -17.47
N ALA A 313 30.30 -11.38 -16.90
CA ALA A 313 31.54 -11.06 -17.62
C ALA A 313 31.95 -12.13 -18.65
N ARG A 314 31.42 -13.34 -18.56
CA ARG A 314 31.64 -14.44 -19.53
C ARG A 314 30.94 -14.19 -20.87
N TRP A 315 29.88 -13.36 -20.89
CA TRP A 315 29.00 -13.16 -22.04
C TRP A 315 29.32 -11.88 -22.81
N LYS A 316 30.57 -11.75 -23.26
CA LYS A 316 31.13 -10.56 -23.93
C LYS A 316 30.41 -10.15 -25.23
N THR A 317 29.56 -11.01 -25.80
CA THR A 317 28.74 -10.72 -26.99
C THR A 317 27.53 -9.85 -26.64
N ILE A 318 27.12 -9.79 -25.36
CA ILE A 318 26.00 -8.93 -24.89
C ILE A 318 26.49 -7.48 -24.86
N PRO A 319 25.80 -6.51 -25.51
CA PRO A 319 26.20 -5.11 -25.54
C PRO A 319 26.42 -4.51 -24.15
N ALA A 320 25.53 -4.81 -23.19
CA ALA A 320 25.67 -4.34 -21.82
C ALA A 320 26.97 -4.80 -21.15
N VAL A 321 27.39 -6.06 -21.38
CA VAL A 321 28.64 -6.63 -20.85
C VAL A 321 29.84 -6.00 -21.53
N LYS A 322 29.81 -5.92 -22.86
CA LYS A 322 30.90 -5.35 -23.70
C LYS A 322 31.17 -3.89 -23.30
N ASN A 323 30.13 -3.13 -23.00
CA ASN A 323 30.22 -1.69 -22.69
C ASN A 323 30.29 -1.38 -21.19
N GLY A 324 30.38 -2.40 -20.32
CA GLY A 324 30.44 -2.21 -18.86
C GLY A 324 29.14 -1.61 -18.25
N ARG A 325 27.99 -1.79 -18.91
CA ARG A 325 26.71 -1.25 -18.47
C ARG A 325 25.90 -2.27 -17.66
N ILE A 326 26.53 -2.81 -16.60
CA ILE A 326 25.90 -3.67 -15.61
C ILE A 326 25.84 -2.88 -14.31
N HIS A 327 24.63 -2.63 -13.80
CA HIS A 327 24.41 -1.78 -12.65
C HIS A 327 23.68 -2.53 -11.54
N LEU A 328 24.04 -2.23 -10.30
CA LEU A 328 23.34 -2.71 -9.12
C LEU A 328 22.43 -1.59 -8.63
N ILE A 329 21.14 -1.88 -8.45
CA ILE A 329 20.20 -0.97 -7.79
C ILE A 329 19.59 -1.71 -6.60
N ASP A 330 19.52 -1.02 -5.47
CA ASP A 330 18.94 -1.57 -4.25
C ASP A 330 17.51 -2.07 -4.50
N SER A 331 17.28 -3.33 -4.16
CA SER A 331 15.97 -3.96 -4.30
C SER A 331 14.88 -3.27 -3.48
N ASP A 332 15.23 -2.64 -2.38
CA ASP A 332 14.29 -1.87 -1.57
C ASP A 332 13.73 -0.65 -2.33
N LEU A 333 14.44 -0.18 -3.38
CA LEU A 333 14.02 0.92 -4.23
C LEU A 333 13.30 0.48 -5.51
N LEU A 334 13.59 -0.72 -6.04
CA LEU A 334 12.98 -1.20 -7.29
C LEU A 334 11.88 -2.25 -7.08
N ASP A 335 11.96 -3.05 -6.00
CA ASP A 335 11.08 -4.19 -5.80
C ASP A 335 9.99 -3.93 -4.73
N ARG A 336 9.97 -2.72 -4.14
CA ARG A 336 8.96 -2.31 -3.16
C ARG A 336 8.09 -1.18 -3.70
N PRO A 337 6.79 -1.41 -3.94
CA PRO A 337 5.85 -0.37 -4.36
C PRO A 337 5.46 0.54 -3.17
N SER A 338 6.40 1.39 -2.75
CA SER A 338 6.31 2.35 -1.64
C SER A 338 6.65 3.78 -2.10
N PRO A 339 6.58 4.81 -1.26
CA PRO A 339 7.03 6.15 -1.63
C PRO A 339 8.47 6.22 -2.11
N ARG A 340 9.36 5.32 -1.66
CA ARG A 340 10.77 5.27 -2.08
C ARG A 340 10.99 4.74 -3.49
N ILE A 341 9.97 4.19 -4.13
CA ILE A 341 10.04 3.74 -5.53
C ILE A 341 10.45 4.88 -6.48
N ILE A 342 10.20 6.14 -6.10
CA ILE A 342 10.61 7.31 -6.89
C ILE A 342 12.13 7.49 -6.89
N ASP A 343 12.82 7.13 -5.80
CA ASP A 343 14.28 7.14 -5.73
C ASP A 343 14.85 6.09 -6.68
N GLY A 344 14.21 4.89 -6.72
CA GLY A 344 14.54 3.83 -7.67
C GLY A 344 14.32 4.24 -9.13
N LEU A 345 13.24 4.97 -9.44
CA LEU A 345 12.98 5.52 -10.78
C LEU A 345 14.08 6.51 -11.20
N GLU A 346 14.48 7.42 -10.32
CA GLU A 346 15.55 8.39 -10.61
C GLU A 346 16.90 7.71 -10.80
N GLU A 347 17.21 6.70 -9.98
CA GLU A 347 18.44 5.92 -10.12
C GLU A 347 18.45 5.11 -11.41
N LEU A 348 17.33 4.45 -11.73
CA LEU A 348 17.18 3.73 -12.99
C LEU A 348 17.37 4.66 -14.19
N ALA A 349 16.74 5.85 -14.19
CA ALA A 349 16.91 6.82 -15.27
C ALA A 349 18.37 7.30 -15.40
N ARG A 350 19.08 7.47 -14.29
CA ARG A 350 20.49 7.86 -14.26
C ARG A 350 21.39 6.80 -14.89
N VAL A 351 21.15 5.51 -14.63
CA VAL A 351 21.94 4.45 -15.24
C VAL A 351 21.58 4.20 -16.70
N LEU A 352 20.33 4.51 -17.10
CA LEU A 352 19.90 4.38 -18.51
C LEU A 352 20.44 5.52 -19.37
N HIS A 353 20.45 6.76 -18.86
CA HIS A 353 20.77 8.01 -19.56
C HIS A 353 21.77 8.87 -18.78
N PRO A 354 22.99 8.38 -18.49
CA PRO A 354 23.94 9.08 -17.63
C PRO A 354 24.31 10.47 -18.12
N GLU A 355 24.22 10.73 -19.44
CA GLU A 355 24.49 12.02 -20.05
C GLU A 355 23.54 13.12 -19.61
N ARG A 356 22.32 12.77 -19.17
CA ARG A 356 21.29 13.73 -18.69
C ARG A 356 21.38 14.04 -17.20
N PHE A 357 22.14 13.24 -16.45
CA PHE A 357 22.25 13.35 -15.00
C PHE A 357 23.68 13.74 -14.56
N LYS A 358 24.56 14.13 -15.50
CA LYS A 358 25.85 14.75 -15.18
C LYS A 358 25.58 16.09 -14.48
N LYS A 359 26.23 16.30 -13.33
CA LYS A 359 26.25 17.60 -12.65
C LYS A 359 27.12 18.58 -13.39
#